data_543878455db990a78beb4a15c9d5ca86
#
_entry.id   543878455db990a78beb4a15c9d5ca86
#
_cell.length_a   1.000
_cell.length_b   1.000
_cell.length_c   1.000
_cell.angle_alpha   90.00
_cell.angle_beta   90.00
_cell.angle_gamma   90.00
#
_symmetry.space_group_name_H-M   'P 1'
#
loop_
_entity.id
_entity.type
_entity.pdbx_description
1 polymer ?
#
loop_
_entity_poly.entity_id
_entity_poly.type
_entity_poly.pdbx_seq_one_letter_code
_entity_poly.pdbx_strand_id
1 'polypeptide(L)'
;MHGLHPTKVACVQTMKPPVSKKEVRQILGFFSYFRTYIDKFAETAKPLTDLTKKQVSNKIYWTSEHKHAFDSLKQSLCNATKLHVFEFGKPCGLLVDASNVAVGCCLIQWAEDKREKPIAFASCKLTATQCAMSTIEREAYAVIYALRKFRNFVFSTEVTIYSDHNPLMYLRECAPKSAKLTRWALGLQEFNIVWSYRPGSRNQAADCLSRLG
;
A
#
# COMPACT_ATOMS: atom_id res chain seq x y z
N MET A 1 28.32 -1.88 1.00
CA MET A 1 27.16 -2.40 1.75
C MET A 1 26.11 -1.30 1.83
N HIS A 2 25.09 -1.30 0.98
CA HIS A 2 23.98 -0.35 1.13
C HIS A 2 23.07 -0.87 2.24
N GLY A 3 23.15 -0.22 3.39
CA GLY A 3 22.30 -0.50 4.55
C GLY A 3 20.84 -0.41 4.17
N LEU A 4 20.11 -1.46 4.46
CA LEU A 4 18.66 -1.55 4.33
C LEU A 4 18.00 -0.34 5.02
N HIS A 5 17.37 0.53 4.26
CA HIS A 5 16.65 1.68 4.80
C HIS A 5 15.55 1.17 5.76
N PRO A 6 15.61 1.46 7.07
CA PRO A 6 14.64 0.96 8.06
C PRO A 6 13.19 1.38 7.75
N THR A 7 13.00 2.34 6.86
CA THR A 7 11.69 2.89 6.47
C THR A 7 10.88 2.04 5.47
N LYS A 8 11.49 1.01 4.82
CA LYS A 8 10.80 0.21 3.79
C LYS A 8 9.58 -0.56 4.30
N VAL A 9 9.61 -0.97 5.55
CA VAL A 9 8.59 -1.83 6.17
C VAL A 9 8.00 -1.23 7.45
N ALA A 10 8.38 -0.02 7.82
CA ALA A 10 7.96 0.60 9.07
C ALA A 10 6.44 0.60 9.26
N CYS A 11 5.67 0.92 8.21
CA CYS A 11 4.20 0.93 8.28
C CYS A 11 3.60 -0.48 8.52
N VAL A 12 4.24 -1.55 8.06
CA VAL A 12 3.82 -2.92 8.36
C VAL A 12 4.19 -3.29 9.79
N GLN A 13 5.40 -2.94 10.23
CA GLN A 13 5.85 -3.21 11.60
C GLN A 13 4.98 -2.51 12.66
N THR A 14 4.59 -1.27 12.40
CA THR A 14 3.77 -0.45 13.31
C THR A 14 2.26 -0.68 13.16
N MET A 15 1.84 -1.56 12.25
CA MET A 15 0.44 -1.89 12.03
C MET A 15 -0.20 -2.40 13.32
N LYS A 16 -1.33 -1.76 13.70
CA LYS A 16 -2.07 -2.11 14.92
C LYS A 16 -2.95 -3.34 14.70
N PRO A 17 -3.21 -4.12 15.77
CA PRO A 17 -4.17 -5.20 15.71
C PRO A 17 -5.58 -4.70 15.33
N PRO A 18 -6.27 -5.35 14.38
CA PRO A 18 -7.63 -4.98 14.00
C PRO A 18 -8.63 -5.19 15.14
N VAL A 19 -9.60 -4.29 15.24
CA VAL A 19 -10.62 -4.31 16.30
C VAL A 19 -11.98 -4.82 15.81
N SER A 20 -12.16 -5.00 14.51
CA SER A 20 -13.40 -5.44 13.87
C SER A 20 -13.16 -6.54 12.85
N LYS A 21 -14.20 -7.36 12.58
CA LYS A 21 -14.15 -8.37 11.50
C LYS A 21 -13.81 -7.77 10.13
N LYS A 22 -14.29 -6.56 9.86
CA LYS A 22 -14.00 -5.86 8.61
C LYS A 22 -12.51 -5.61 8.48
N GLU A 23 -11.89 -5.09 9.53
CA GLU A 23 -10.44 -4.84 9.57
C GLU A 23 -9.62 -6.15 9.52
N VAL A 24 -10.08 -7.23 10.20
CA VAL A 24 -9.43 -8.55 10.08
C VAL A 24 -9.44 -9.03 8.63
N ARG A 25 -10.56 -8.90 7.91
CA ARG A 25 -10.63 -9.28 6.49
C ARG A 25 -9.70 -8.43 5.63
N GLN A 26 -9.58 -7.13 5.91
CA GLN A 26 -8.66 -6.23 5.20
C GLN A 26 -7.20 -6.65 5.41
N ILE A 27 -6.81 -6.93 6.66
CA ILE A 27 -5.46 -7.41 6.99
C ILE A 27 -5.18 -8.77 6.34
N LEU A 28 -6.11 -9.70 6.39
CA LEU A 28 -5.96 -11.00 5.74
C LEU A 28 -5.83 -10.84 4.21
N GLY A 29 -6.60 -9.94 3.61
CA GLY A 29 -6.47 -9.58 2.19
C GLY A 29 -5.09 -9.05 1.85
N PHE A 30 -4.56 -8.14 2.68
CA PHE A 30 -3.20 -7.61 2.53
C PHE A 30 -2.13 -8.70 2.57
N PHE A 31 -2.12 -9.54 3.60
CA PHE A 31 -1.13 -10.61 3.69
C PHE A 31 -1.33 -11.69 2.62
N SER A 32 -2.59 -12.01 2.26
CA SER A 32 -2.91 -12.97 1.20
C SER A 32 -2.42 -12.52 -0.17
N TYR A 33 -2.39 -11.22 -0.44
CA TYR A 33 -1.81 -10.67 -1.67
C TYR A 33 -0.33 -11.03 -1.83
N PHE A 34 0.40 -11.04 -0.72
CA PHE A 34 1.82 -11.41 -0.67
C PHE A 34 2.07 -12.83 -0.13
N ARG A 35 1.06 -13.70 -0.14
CA ARG A 35 1.14 -15.06 0.46
C ARG A 35 2.28 -15.91 -0.07
N THR A 36 2.72 -15.68 -1.31
CA THR A 36 3.84 -16.41 -1.93
C THR A 36 5.19 -16.09 -1.28
N TYR A 37 5.26 -15.00 -0.53
CA TYR A 37 6.44 -14.54 0.21
C TYR A 37 6.35 -14.82 1.72
N ILE A 38 5.28 -15.47 2.16
CA ILE A 38 5.03 -15.83 3.56
C ILE A 38 4.98 -17.36 3.65
N ASP A 39 6.03 -17.94 4.24
CA ASP A 39 6.06 -19.38 4.44
C ASP A 39 4.89 -19.85 5.30
N LYS A 40 4.29 -20.99 4.95
CA LYS A 40 3.15 -21.61 5.64
C LYS A 40 1.99 -20.63 5.91
N PHE A 41 1.73 -19.72 4.96
CA PHE A 41 0.73 -18.67 5.12
C PHE A 41 -0.62 -19.19 5.65
N ALA A 42 -1.13 -20.30 5.10
CA ALA A 42 -2.44 -20.84 5.47
C ALA A 42 -2.50 -21.24 6.96
N GLU A 43 -1.44 -21.86 7.47
CA GLU A 43 -1.32 -22.28 8.87
C GLU A 43 -1.21 -21.06 9.79
N THR A 44 -0.30 -20.14 9.45
CA THR A 44 -0.06 -18.92 10.24
C THR A 44 -1.27 -17.99 10.27
N ALA A 45 -2.00 -17.86 9.16
CA ALA A 45 -3.18 -17.02 9.07
C ALA A 45 -4.46 -17.64 9.65
N LYS A 46 -4.47 -18.96 9.95
CA LYS A 46 -5.66 -19.69 10.40
C LYS A 46 -6.35 -19.04 11.61
N PRO A 47 -5.66 -18.70 12.72
CA PRO A 47 -6.30 -18.08 13.88
C PRO A 47 -7.03 -16.78 13.51
N LEU A 48 -6.44 -15.94 12.67
CA LEU A 48 -7.08 -14.69 12.21
C LEU A 48 -8.24 -14.97 11.24
N THR A 49 -8.12 -15.98 10.40
CA THR A 49 -9.21 -16.40 9.50
C THR A 49 -10.42 -16.87 10.29
N ASP A 50 -10.21 -17.58 11.38
CA ASP A 50 -11.28 -18.05 12.27
C ASP A 50 -12.07 -16.89 12.89
N LEU A 51 -11.46 -15.75 13.15
CA LEU A 51 -12.14 -14.53 13.61
C LEU A 51 -13.14 -13.96 12.59
N THR A 52 -13.06 -14.34 11.32
CA THR A 52 -13.98 -13.86 10.28
C THR A 52 -15.25 -14.69 10.14
N LYS A 53 -15.35 -15.84 10.84
CA LYS A 53 -16.50 -16.75 10.80
C LYS A 53 -17.79 -16.08 11.27
N LYS A 54 -18.94 -16.56 10.76
CA LYS A 54 -20.26 -15.95 11.08
C LYS A 54 -20.57 -15.91 12.57
N GLN A 55 -20.15 -16.94 13.31
CA GLN A 55 -20.44 -17.12 14.75
C GLN A 55 -19.65 -16.15 15.66
N VAL A 56 -18.56 -15.57 15.17
CA VAL A 56 -17.73 -14.64 15.96
C VAL A 56 -18.37 -13.26 15.98
N SER A 57 -18.27 -12.53 17.08
CA SER A 57 -18.74 -11.13 17.21
C SER A 57 -18.04 -10.21 16.22
N ASN A 58 -18.70 -9.10 15.83
CA ASN A 58 -18.04 -8.06 15.00
C ASN A 58 -16.92 -7.36 15.75
N LYS A 59 -17.02 -7.21 17.07
CA LYS A 59 -15.95 -6.72 17.92
C LYS A 59 -15.00 -7.87 18.21
N ILE A 60 -13.73 -7.68 17.94
CA ILE A 60 -12.70 -8.72 18.06
C ILE A 60 -12.02 -8.61 19.43
N TYR A 61 -11.95 -9.72 20.12
CA TYR A 61 -11.18 -9.89 21.35
C TYR A 61 -9.92 -10.70 21.04
N TRP A 62 -8.76 -10.09 21.20
CA TRP A 62 -7.48 -10.70 20.89
C TRP A 62 -7.04 -11.65 22.00
N THR A 63 -6.69 -12.87 21.60
CA THR A 63 -5.96 -13.82 22.44
C THR A 63 -4.48 -13.76 22.14
N SER A 64 -3.65 -14.43 22.94
CA SER A 64 -2.22 -14.59 22.68
C SER A 64 -1.97 -15.27 21.33
N GLU A 65 -2.77 -16.26 20.96
CA GLU A 65 -2.67 -16.96 19.67
C GLU A 65 -2.92 -16.02 18.48
N HIS A 66 -3.96 -15.19 18.54
CA HIS A 66 -4.25 -14.21 17.49
C HIS A 66 -3.11 -13.19 17.35
N LYS A 67 -2.57 -12.73 18.48
CA LYS A 67 -1.43 -11.79 18.48
C LYS A 67 -0.20 -12.43 17.85
N HIS A 68 0.12 -13.67 18.26
CA HIS A 68 1.26 -14.41 17.70
C HIS A 68 1.11 -14.60 16.18
N ALA A 69 -0.06 -15.02 15.70
CA ALA A 69 -0.34 -15.17 14.27
C ALA A 69 -0.14 -13.85 13.50
N PHE A 70 -0.67 -12.74 14.03
CA PHE A 70 -0.53 -11.42 13.43
C PHE A 70 0.92 -10.94 13.36
N ASP A 71 1.67 -11.08 14.46
CA ASP A 71 3.06 -10.66 14.54
C ASP A 71 3.95 -11.54 13.64
N SER A 72 3.66 -12.85 13.55
CA SER A 72 4.36 -13.77 12.64
C SER A 72 4.15 -13.39 11.17
N LEU A 73 2.92 -13.07 10.77
CA LEU A 73 2.63 -12.61 9.40
C LEU A 73 3.37 -11.29 9.08
N LYS A 74 3.36 -10.33 10.00
CA LYS A 74 4.12 -9.07 9.84
C LYS A 74 5.61 -9.34 9.67
N GLN A 75 6.18 -10.17 10.55
CA GLN A 75 7.61 -10.48 10.53
C GLN A 75 8.02 -11.18 9.25
N SER A 76 7.25 -12.17 8.79
CA SER A 76 7.51 -12.90 7.55
C SER A 76 7.50 -11.96 6.34
N LEU A 77 6.51 -11.07 6.23
CA LEU A 77 6.45 -10.11 5.14
C LEU A 77 7.57 -9.07 5.21
N CYS A 78 7.91 -8.58 6.40
CA CYS A 78 9.04 -7.67 6.58
C CYS A 78 10.37 -8.32 6.19
N ASN A 79 10.57 -9.59 6.52
CA ASN A 79 11.77 -10.33 6.15
C ASN A 79 11.84 -10.55 4.63
N ALA A 80 10.74 -10.96 4.00
CA ALA A 80 10.66 -11.09 2.54
C ALA A 80 11.01 -9.77 1.83
N THR A 81 10.45 -8.66 2.29
CA THR A 81 10.73 -7.33 1.72
C THR A 81 12.19 -6.90 1.90
N LYS A 82 12.84 -7.30 2.99
CA LYS A 82 14.28 -7.05 3.20
C LYS A 82 15.16 -7.82 2.22
N LEU A 83 14.72 -9.00 1.79
CA LEU A 83 15.45 -9.85 0.84
C LEU A 83 15.31 -9.35 -0.61
N HIS A 84 14.24 -8.60 -0.91
CA HIS A 84 14.04 -8.05 -2.24
C HIS A 84 14.78 -6.73 -2.39
N VAL A 85 15.85 -6.74 -3.19
CA VAL A 85 16.60 -5.55 -3.57
C VAL A 85 15.95 -4.93 -4.80
N PHE A 86 15.83 -3.60 -4.82
CA PHE A 86 15.36 -2.88 -5.99
C PHE A 86 16.40 -2.96 -7.10
N GLU A 87 15.98 -3.36 -8.29
CA GLU A 87 16.82 -3.48 -9.47
C GLU A 87 16.67 -2.21 -10.32
N PHE A 88 17.66 -1.31 -10.24
CA PHE A 88 17.68 -0.10 -11.05
C PHE A 88 17.71 -0.44 -12.54
N GLY A 89 17.02 0.38 -13.35
CA GLY A 89 16.90 0.15 -14.79
C GLY A 89 15.79 -0.81 -15.20
N LYS A 90 15.18 -1.53 -14.26
CA LYS A 90 13.97 -2.33 -14.53
C LYS A 90 12.70 -1.54 -14.19
N PRO A 91 11.61 -1.73 -14.95
CA PRO A 91 10.31 -1.12 -14.63
C PRO A 91 9.86 -1.46 -13.21
N CYS A 92 9.12 -0.55 -12.59
CA CYS A 92 8.55 -0.75 -11.28
C CYS A 92 7.07 -0.35 -11.26
N GLY A 93 6.35 -0.78 -10.23
CA GLY A 93 4.94 -0.44 -10.02
C GLY A 93 4.72 0.23 -8.67
N LEU A 94 3.76 1.13 -8.64
CA LEU A 94 3.23 1.74 -7.42
C LEU A 94 1.75 1.38 -7.28
N LEU A 95 1.43 0.57 -6.27
CA LEU A 95 0.06 0.34 -5.84
C LEU A 95 -0.30 1.51 -4.91
N VAL A 96 -1.33 2.27 -5.24
CA VAL A 96 -1.75 3.43 -4.45
C VAL A 96 -3.24 3.38 -4.14
N ASP A 97 -3.62 3.88 -2.97
CA ASP A 97 -5.00 4.01 -2.53
C ASP A 97 -5.15 5.11 -1.49
N ALA A 98 -6.32 5.75 -1.44
CA ALA A 98 -6.66 6.76 -0.47
C ALA A 98 -7.97 6.44 0.25
N SER A 99 -7.94 6.43 1.57
CA SER A 99 -9.13 6.42 2.41
C SER A 99 -9.52 7.83 2.83
N ASN A 100 -10.56 7.93 3.68
CA ASN A 100 -10.95 9.22 4.28
C ASN A 100 -9.95 9.73 5.32
N VAL A 101 -9.01 8.90 5.79
CA VAL A 101 -8.14 9.21 6.93
C VAL A 101 -6.65 9.03 6.66
N ALA A 102 -6.29 8.26 5.63
CA ALA A 102 -4.89 8.00 5.30
C ALA A 102 -4.71 7.64 3.83
N VAL A 103 -3.48 7.71 3.35
CA VAL A 103 -3.06 7.16 2.06
C VAL A 103 -2.13 5.97 2.29
N GLY A 104 -2.22 4.97 1.42
CA GLY A 104 -1.38 3.78 1.43
C GLY A 104 -0.71 3.55 0.08
N CYS A 105 0.53 3.08 0.09
CA CYS A 105 1.22 2.71 -1.14
C CYS A 105 2.22 1.58 -0.94
N CYS A 106 2.41 0.80 -2.00
CA CYS A 106 3.40 -0.25 -2.08
C CYS A 106 4.21 -0.11 -3.37
N LEU A 107 5.54 -0.05 -3.25
CA LEU A 107 6.45 -0.14 -4.38
C LEU A 107 6.71 -1.62 -4.68
N ILE A 108 6.53 -2.00 -5.93
CA ILE A 108 6.74 -3.36 -6.42
C ILE A 108 7.70 -3.37 -7.62
N GLN A 109 8.33 -4.49 -7.84
CA GLN A 109 8.92 -4.91 -9.12
C GLN A 109 8.41 -6.32 -9.45
N TRP A 110 8.74 -6.83 -10.62
CA TRP A 110 8.29 -8.15 -11.04
C TRP A 110 9.46 -9.15 -10.98
N ALA A 111 9.16 -10.36 -10.52
CA ALA A 111 10.05 -11.51 -10.66
C ALA A 111 10.05 -12.01 -12.12
N GLU A 112 10.95 -12.90 -12.46
CA GLU A 112 11.03 -13.50 -13.81
C GLU A 112 9.73 -14.21 -14.21
N ASP A 113 9.02 -14.80 -13.25
CA ASP A 113 7.70 -15.43 -13.43
C ASP A 113 6.53 -14.43 -13.39
N LYS A 114 6.78 -13.15 -13.53
CA LYS A 114 5.82 -12.03 -13.50
C LYS A 114 5.08 -11.83 -12.17
N ARG A 115 5.46 -12.51 -11.09
CA ARG A 115 4.90 -12.24 -9.75
C ARG A 115 5.38 -10.89 -9.24
N GLU A 116 4.49 -10.17 -8.58
CA GLU A 116 4.80 -8.88 -7.98
C GLU A 116 5.62 -9.06 -6.69
N LYS A 117 6.86 -8.57 -6.70
CA LYS A 117 7.78 -8.55 -5.55
C LYS A 117 7.58 -7.25 -4.76
N PRO A 118 7.20 -7.29 -3.48
CA PRO A 118 7.16 -6.09 -2.66
C PRO A 118 8.58 -5.58 -2.36
N ILE A 119 8.83 -4.33 -2.66
CA ILE A 119 10.10 -3.66 -2.41
C ILE A 119 10.03 -2.78 -1.17
N ALA A 120 8.93 -2.03 -1.03
CA ALA A 120 8.72 -1.14 0.10
C ALA A 120 7.24 -0.80 0.27
N PHE A 121 6.85 -0.54 1.52
CA PHE A 121 5.51 -0.10 1.91
C PHE A 121 5.57 1.27 2.53
N ALA A 122 4.53 2.08 2.34
CA ALA A 122 4.36 3.31 3.08
C ALA A 122 2.88 3.64 3.28
N SER A 123 2.60 4.31 4.38
CA SER A 123 1.31 4.94 4.65
C SER A 123 1.50 6.29 5.34
N CYS A 124 0.51 7.15 5.24
CA CYS A 124 0.52 8.45 5.90
C CYS A 124 -0.90 8.85 6.28
N LYS A 125 -1.09 9.26 7.52
CA LYS A 125 -2.35 9.88 7.96
C LYS A 125 -2.56 11.21 7.24
N LEU A 126 -3.80 11.43 6.83
CA LEU A 126 -4.21 12.71 6.28
C LEU A 126 -4.38 13.74 7.39
N THR A 127 -3.93 14.97 7.14
CA THR A 127 -4.26 16.11 7.99
C THR A 127 -5.75 16.44 7.88
N ALA A 128 -6.30 17.24 8.82
CA ALA A 128 -7.70 17.66 8.76
C ALA A 128 -8.05 18.32 7.41
N THR A 129 -7.17 19.18 6.88
CA THR A 129 -7.33 19.81 5.56
C THR A 129 -7.36 18.77 4.43
N GLN A 130 -6.54 17.73 4.51
CA GLN A 130 -6.50 16.66 3.48
C GLN A 130 -7.71 15.73 3.59
N CYS A 131 -8.22 15.47 4.78
CA CYS A 131 -9.48 14.71 4.96
C CYS A 131 -10.68 15.43 4.31
N ALA A 132 -10.68 16.79 4.29
CA ALA A 132 -11.72 17.59 3.64
C ALA A 132 -11.63 17.63 2.10
N MET A 133 -10.58 17.08 1.49
CA MET A 133 -10.45 16.96 0.04
C MET A 133 -11.52 16.02 -0.53
N SER A 134 -11.92 16.26 -1.78
CA SER A 134 -12.75 15.32 -2.54
C SER A 134 -12.03 13.96 -2.70
N THR A 135 -12.78 12.89 -2.97
CA THR A 135 -12.19 11.55 -3.16
C THR A 135 -11.10 11.58 -4.22
N ILE A 136 -11.37 12.21 -5.37
CA ILE A 136 -10.39 12.26 -6.46
C ILE A 136 -9.15 13.09 -6.13
N GLU A 137 -9.29 14.13 -5.29
CA GLU A 137 -8.13 14.88 -4.79
C GLU A 137 -7.29 14.05 -3.83
N ARG A 138 -7.92 13.22 -2.97
CA ARG A 138 -7.19 12.32 -2.08
C ARG A 138 -6.45 11.24 -2.87
N GLU A 139 -7.07 10.69 -3.92
CA GLU A 139 -6.42 9.76 -4.84
C GLU A 139 -5.23 10.40 -5.55
N ALA A 140 -5.39 11.62 -6.06
CA ALA A 140 -4.28 12.39 -6.64
C ALA A 140 -3.16 12.62 -5.60
N TYR A 141 -3.52 12.95 -4.37
CA TYR A 141 -2.55 13.11 -3.29
C TYR A 141 -1.82 11.81 -2.97
N ALA A 142 -2.51 10.65 -2.98
CA ALA A 142 -1.87 9.35 -2.76
C ALA A 142 -0.76 9.08 -3.78
N VAL A 143 -1.00 9.39 -5.06
CA VAL A 143 0.00 9.28 -6.11
C VAL A 143 1.20 10.21 -5.85
N ILE A 144 0.94 11.48 -5.56
CA ILE A 144 2.00 12.46 -5.25
C ILE A 144 2.82 12.01 -4.03
N TYR A 145 2.14 11.53 -2.99
CA TYR A 145 2.80 11.00 -1.79
C TYR A 145 3.71 9.80 -2.14
N ALA A 146 3.19 8.82 -2.90
CA ALA A 146 3.93 7.63 -3.26
C ALA A 146 5.18 7.95 -4.09
N LEU A 147 5.06 8.80 -5.12
CA LEU A 147 6.17 9.23 -5.96
C LEU A 147 7.25 9.98 -5.17
N ARG A 148 6.84 10.88 -4.27
CA ARG A 148 7.79 11.58 -3.39
C ARG A 148 8.46 10.65 -2.39
N LYS A 149 7.68 9.75 -1.78
CA LYS A 149 8.18 8.80 -0.78
C LYS A 149 9.22 7.84 -1.36
N PHE A 150 9.00 7.40 -2.59
CA PHE A 150 9.86 6.46 -3.29
C PHE A 150 10.72 7.11 -4.38
N ARG A 151 10.88 8.44 -4.35
CA ARG A 151 11.58 9.20 -5.40
C ARG A 151 12.92 8.59 -5.77
N ASN A 152 13.72 8.17 -4.78
CA ASN A 152 15.04 7.57 -4.99
C ASN A 152 15.01 6.25 -5.77
N PHE A 153 13.86 5.60 -5.87
CA PHE A 153 13.68 4.37 -6.64
C PHE A 153 13.06 4.63 -8.02
N VAL A 154 12.05 5.53 -8.06
CA VAL A 154 11.21 5.71 -9.26
C VAL A 154 11.70 6.82 -10.19
N PHE A 155 12.62 7.67 -9.74
CA PHE A 155 13.18 8.72 -10.57
C PHE A 155 14.03 8.11 -11.69
N SER A 156 13.81 8.56 -12.93
CA SER A 156 14.48 8.03 -14.14
C SER A 156 14.16 6.56 -14.48
N THR A 157 13.10 5.98 -13.86
CA THR A 157 12.62 4.62 -14.16
C THR A 157 11.18 4.72 -14.65
N GLU A 158 10.78 3.85 -15.60
CA GLU A 158 9.36 3.73 -15.93
C GLU A 158 8.60 3.18 -14.73
N VAL A 159 7.58 3.92 -14.29
CA VAL A 159 6.75 3.56 -13.14
C VAL A 159 5.30 3.39 -13.55
N THR A 160 4.77 2.18 -13.37
CA THR A 160 3.34 1.91 -13.57
C THR A 160 2.58 2.23 -12.29
N ILE A 161 1.63 3.15 -12.35
CA ILE A 161 0.75 3.47 -11.22
C ILE A 161 -0.54 2.68 -11.33
N TYR A 162 -0.83 1.89 -10.30
CA TYR A 162 -2.05 1.10 -10.16
C TYR A 162 -3.01 1.78 -9.19
N SER A 163 -4.18 2.19 -9.68
CA SER A 163 -5.26 2.79 -8.91
C SER A 163 -6.61 2.44 -9.55
N ASP A 164 -7.69 2.49 -8.79
CA ASP A 164 -9.06 2.37 -9.30
C ASP A 164 -9.63 3.70 -9.83
N HIS A 165 -8.88 4.79 -9.68
CA HIS A 165 -9.16 6.11 -10.23
C HIS A 165 -8.01 6.59 -11.09
N ASN A 166 -8.30 7.34 -12.14
CA ASN A 166 -7.26 8.03 -12.92
C ASN A 166 -7.22 9.53 -12.53
N PRO A 167 -6.44 9.89 -11.52
CA PRO A 167 -6.39 11.27 -11.06
C PRO A 167 -5.67 12.22 -12.05
N LEU A 168 -4.97 11.69 -13.07
CA LEU A 168 -4.32 12.53 -14.09
C LEU A 168 -5.33 13.30 -14.93
N MET A 169 -6.43 12.67 -15.34
CA MET A 169 -7.47 13.38 -16.06
C MET A 169 -8.01 14.54 -15.23
N TYR A 170 -8.32 14.26 -13.97
CA TYR A 170 -8.76 15.30 -13.04
C TYR A 170 -7.72 16.42 -12.87
N LEU A 171 -6.46 16.07 -12.65
CA LEU A 171 -5.38 17.07 -12.51
C LEU A 171 -5.24 17.89 -13.80
N ARG A 172 -5.34 17.26 -14.96
CA ARG A 172 -5.25 17.94 -16.25
C ARG A 172 -6.36 18.96 -16.48
N GLU A 173 -7.60 18.61 -16.08
CA GLU A 173 -8.79 19.47 -16.25
C GLU A 173 -8.88 20.58 -15.18
N CYS A 174 -8.44 20.27 -13.95
CA CYS A 174 -8.61 21.16 -12.81
C CYS A 174 -7.33 21.94 -12.44
N ALA A 175 -6.16 21.55 -12.93
CA ALA A 175 -4.91 22.26 -12.65
C ALA A 175 -5.00 23.76 -12.94
N PRO A 176 -5.55 24.23 -14.08
CA PRO A 176 -5.64 25.66 -14.37
C PRO A 176 -6.48 26.47 -13.35
N LYS A 177 -7.35 25.77 -12.58
CA LYS A 177 -8.27 26.39 -11.61
C LYS A 177 -7.72 26.46 -10.19
N SER A 178 -6.57 25.84 -9.92
CA SER A 178 -6.02 25.75 -8.57
C SER A 178 -4.49 25.68 -8.56
N ALA A 179 -3.84 26.64 -7.92
CA ALA A 179 -2.37 26.65 -7.75
C ALA A 179 -1.82 25.38 -7.07
N LYS A 180 -2.61 24.74 -6.21
CA LYS A 180 -2.27 23.45 -5.59
C LYS A 180 -2.22 22.34 -6.65
N LEU A 181 -3.26 22.23 -7.47
CA LEU A 181 -3.39 21.19 -8.49
C LEU A 181 -2.39 21.41 -9.63
N THR A 182 -2.12 22.67 -10.00
CA THR A 182 -1.05 23.00 -10.95
C THR A 182 0.31 22.48 -10.47
N ARG A 183 0.65 22.74 -9.20
CA ARG A 183 1.92 22.23 -8.63
C ARG A 183 1.98 20.70 -8.62
N TRP A 184 0.86 20.04 -8.37
CA TRP A 184 0.80 18.57 -8.43
C TRP A 184 0.99 18.06 -9.85
N ALA A 185 0.29 18.66 -10.82
CA ALA A 185 0.43 18.29 -12.23
C ALA A 185 1.87 18.47 -12.75
N LEU A 186 2.50 19.59 -12.39
CA LEU A 186 3.91 19.84 -12.73
C LEU A 186 4.86 18.83 -12.07
N GLY A 187 4.63 18.51 -10.77
CA GLY A 187 5.43 17.53 -10.06
C GLY A 187 5.33 16.11 -10.62
N LEU A 188 4.24 15.77 -11.32
CA LEU A 188 4.12 14.47 -11.99
C LEU A 188 4.94 14.39 -13.27
N GLN A 189 5.21 15.51 -13.92
CA GLN A 189 5.99 15.56 -15.17
C GLN A 189 7.49 15.18 -14.96
N GLU A 190 7.97 15.19 -13.72
CA GLU A 190 9.33 14.73 -13.39
C GLU A 190 9.50 13.20 -13.54
N PHE A 191 8.40 12.45 -13.67
CA PHE A 191 8.41 10.99 -13.67
C PHE A 191 7.90 10.42 -14.99
N ASN A 192 8.47 9.29 -15.42
CA ASN A 192 7.96 8.52 -16.55
C ASN A 192 6.83 7.60 -16.08
N ILE A 193 5.59 8.10 -16.10
CA ILE A 193 4.42 7.43 -15.53
C ILE A 193 3.60 6.72 -16.60
N VAL A 194 3.34 5.45 -16.38
CA VAL A 194 2.34 4.65 -17.07
C VAL A 194 1.16 4.41 -16.13
N TRP A 195 -0.07 4.61 -16.61
CA TRP A 195 -1.28 4.37 -15.81
C TRP A 195 -1.88 3.02 -16.12
N SER A 196 -2.23 2.30 -15.06
CA SER A 196 -2.94 1.03 -15.17
C SER A 196 -4.12 1.02 -14.20
N TYR A 197 -5.32 0.84 -14.73
CA TYR A 197 -6.50 0.65 -13.91
C TYR A 197 -6.44 -0.66 -13.14
N ARG A 198 -6.63 -0.58 -11.82
CA ARG A 198 -6.74 -1.76 -10.97
C ARG A 198 -7.91 -1.59 -10.02
N PRO A 199 -8.98 -2.41 -10.15
CA PRO A 199 -10.12 -2.33 -9.23
C PRO A 199 -9.68 -2.42 -7.77
N GLY A 200 -10.31 -1.68 -6.88
CA GLY A 200 -9.99 -1.67 -5.44
C GLY A 200 -10.00 -3.07 -4.81
N SER A 201 -10.87 -3.98 -5.27
CA SER A 201 -10.88 -5.39 -4.86
C SER A 201 -9.59 -6.16 -5.19
N ARG A 202 -8.81 -5.71 -6.16
CA ARG A 202 -7.50 -6.25 -6.55
C ARG A 202 -6.33 -5.40 -6.05
N ASN A 203 -6.60 -4.24 -5.43
CA ASN A 203 -5.60 -3.33 -4.87
C ASN A 203 -5.48 -3.45 -3.34
N GLN A 204 -5.65 -4.67 -2.82
CA GLN A 204 -5.75 -4.99 -1.39
C GLN A 204 -4.56 -4.48 -0.57
N ALA A 205 -3.36 -4.46 -1.13
CA ALA A 205 -2.16 -3.99 -0.45
C ALA A 205 -2.25 -2.49 -0.10
N ALA A 206 -2.60 -1.66 -1.06
CA ALA A 206 -2.73 -0.23 -0.85
C ALA A 206 -3.99 0.12 -0.03
N ASP A 207 -5.14 -0.54 -0.28
CA ASP A 207 -6.39 -0.35 0.48
C ASP A 207 -6.19 -0.64 1.98
N CYS A 208 -5.51 -1.74 2.32
CA CYS A 208 -5.21 -2.04 3.72
C CYS A 208 -4.33 -0.95 4.36
N LEU A 209 -3.26 -0.53 3.67
CA LEU A 209 -2.34 0.49 4.17
C LEU A 209 -2.98 1.88 4.29
N SER A 210 -3.99 2.19 3.47
CA SER A 210 -4.76 3.45 3.54
C SER A 210 -5.75 3.48 4.72
N ARG A 211 -6.15 2.31 5.26
CA ARG A 211 -7.18 2.20 6.31
C ARG A 211 -6.62 1.91 7.70
N LEU A 212 -5.46 1.28 7.80
CA LEU A 212 -4.88 0.75 9.04
C LEU A 212 -3.61 1.50 9.47
N GLY A 213 -3.26 2.55 8.77
CA GLY A 213 -2.11 3.42 9.06
C GLY A 213 -2.32 4.39 10.22
#